data_c92001d4a2af2b83bc1e037a35c49372
#
_entry.id   c92001d4a2af2b83bc1e037a35c49372
#
_cell.length_a   1.000
_cell.length_b   1.000
_cell.length_c   1.000
_cell.angle_alpha   90.00
_cell.angle_beta   90.00
_cell.angle_gamma   90.00
#
_symmetry.space_group_name_H-M   'P 1'
#
loop_
_entity.id
_entity.type
_entity.pdbx_description
1 polymer ?
#
loop_
_entity_poly.entity_id
_entity_poly.type
_entity_poly.pdbx_seq_one_letter_code
_entity_poly.pdbx_strand_id
1 'polypeptide(L)'
;VLEVDLVRIRNAIVAEVSCPSEKALIDQIDLSEREGTILVFCPSLFMQQYIKRQYKDLISRCARETLGRAADVDFLVCTRTEPRVAASTPRPVQMVLPPAATPAAGSGLNPRFTFEEFIVGKCNAFAYEAAMAASEDSISRYNPLYFYSDIGLGKSHISHAIGNRVVRSKPRLRVRYTTARDFSQEYIYAIKNNTIDKFKHAYHGSRMDVFFIDDVHLFGNKEKTQMELACIMDDLISAGTQVILSGFRPPSSIPQVDKGLKSRFSSGLVINIKRPDNETRAAIVRYKARKEGIDLRDDVVGFISDNITANIRELESAVLTIAAMSSLMKREISLGLAKEILEGTLEKQARIDIPFIQDFVAKNFGIAKELLSSSSRKKEILYPRQVAIFLCKRYTKESLQTIGEAFDRKHSSIIHALEVMDAQYTGNLKTKKEIDFLVERLDSQFL
;
A
#
# COMPACT_ATOMS: atom_id res chain seq x y z
N VAL A 1 13.81 39.28 15.27
CA VAL A 1 12.45 39.61 14.81
C VAL A 1 11.53 39.49 16.02
N LEU A 2 10.73 40.53 16.24
CA LEU A 2 9.75 40.52 17.34
C LEU A 2 8.67 39.48 16.99
N GLU A 3 8.12 38.79 18.01
CA GLU A 3 6.98 37.85 17.86
C GLU A 3 5.83 38.44 17.04
N VAL A 4 5.67 39.75 17.09
CA VAL A 4 4.68 40.54 16.34
C VAL A 4 4.88 40.41 14.81
N ASP A 5 6.13 40.33 14.34
CA ASP A 5 6.42 40.25 12.89
C ASP A 5 6.13 38.85 12.35
N LEU A 6 6.35 37.81 13.12
CA LEU A 6 6.00 36.42 12.76
C LEU A 6 4.48 36.23 12.66
N VAL A 7 3.71 36.87 13.55
CA VAL A 7 2.25 36.87 13.48
C VAL A 7 1.76 37.63 12.24
N ARG A 8 2.40 38.75 11.87
CA ARG A 8 2.10 39.47 10.64
C ARG A 8 2.38 38.66 9.39
N ILE A 9 3.51 37.97 9.33
CA ILE A 9 3.85 37.07 8.21
C ILE A 9 2.78 35.98 8.08
N ARG A 10 2.39 35.33 9.19
CA ARG A 10 1.34 34.33 9.19
C ARG A 10 0.01 34.87 8.68
N ASN A 11 -0.41 36.03 9.15
CA ASN A 11 -1.66 36.65 8.73
C ASN A 11 -1.62 37.04 7.23
N ALA A 12 -0.48 37.49 6.71
CA ALA A 12 -0.30 37.79 5.30
C ALA A 12 -0.41 36.52 4.43
N ILE A 13 0.17 35.40 4.87
CA ILE A 13 0.06 34.10 4.19
C ILE A 13 -1.42 33.65 4.15
N VAL A 14 -2.12 33.71 5.27
CA VAL A 14 -3.53 33.30 5.38
C VAL A 14 -4.44 34.19 4.52
N ALA A 15 -4.11 35.46 4.35
CA ALA A 15 -4.89 36.40 3.52
C ALA A 15 -4.80 36.08 2.02
N GLU A 16 -3.64 35.62 1.54
CA GLU A 16 -3.43 35.27 0.12
C GLU A 16 -3.96 33.89 -0.27
N VAL A 17 -4.24 33.02 0.69
CA VAL A 17 -4.79 31.68 0.43
C VAL A 17 -6.31 31.77 0.33
N SER A 18 -6.87 31.37 -0.82
CA SER A 18 -8.31 31.50 -1.10
C SER A 18 -9.12 30.33 -0.56
N CYS A 19 -8.51 29.13 -0.43
CA CYS A 19 -9.21 27.89 -0.06
C CYS A 19 -9.32 27.73 1.47
N PRO A 20 -10.54 27.56 2.02
CA PRO A 20 -10.73 27.41 3.46
C PRO A 20 -9.97 26.22 4.08
N SER A 21 -9.87 25.10 3.36
CA SER A 21 -9.13 23.92 3.82
C SER A 21 -7.61 24.15 3.88
N GLU A 22 -7.07 24.96 2.98
CA GLU A 22 -5.65 25.32 2.96
C GLU A 22 -5.32 26.36 4.05
N LYS A 23 -6.25 27.27 4.35
CA LYS A 23 -6.12 28.16 5.51
C LYS A 23 -5.99 27.37 6.81
N ALA A 24 -6.82 26.35 7.00
CA ALA A 24 -6.76 25.49 8.17
C ALA A 24 -5.44 24.70 8.28
N LEU A 25 -4.77 24.39 7.15
CA LEU A 25 -3.43 23.80 7.16
C LEU A 25 -2.34 24.79 7.54
N ILE A 26 -2.42 26.03 7.05
CA ILE A 26 -1.49 27.12 7.40
C ILE A 26 -1.64 27.53 8.87
N ASP A 27 -2.85 27.41 9.42
CA ASP A 27 -3.09 27.65 10.84
C ASP A 27 -2.42 26.63 11.78
N GLN A 28 -2.02 25.47 11.27
CA GLN A 28 -1.35 24.43 12.03
C GLN A 28 0.18 24.51 12.01
N ILE A 29 0.76 25.42 11.23
CA ILE A 29 2.20 25.64 11.22
C ILE A 29 2.58 26.71 12.25
N ASP A 30 3.74 26.53 12.88
CA ASP A 30 4.36 27.57 13.72
C ASP A 30 5.55 28.16 12.98
N LEU A 31 5.74 29.48 13.16
CA LEU A 31 6.85 30.21 12.57
C LEU A 31 7.80 30.65 13.69
N SER A 32 9.09 30.52 13.43
CA SER A 32 10.17 31.03 14.28
C SER A 32 11.26 31.63 13.41
N GLU A 33 12.12 32.47 13.96
CA GLU A 33 13.29 32.97 13.26
C GLU A 33 14.55 32.59 14.03
N ARG A 34 15.55 32.12 13.26
CA ARG A 34 16.87 31.84 13.80
C ARG A 34 17.93 32.28 12.80
N GLU A 35 18.83 33.16 13.23
CA GLU A 35 19.96 33.65 12.44
C GLU A 35 19.57 34.20 11.04
N GLY A 36 18.43 34.90 10.96
CA GLY A 36 17.95 35.48 9.70
C GLY A 36 17.16 34.53 8.79
N THR A 37 17.01 33.26 9.20
CA THR A 37 16.21 32.24 8.50
C THR A 37 14.89 32.06 9.20
N ILE A 38 13.79 32.05 8.43
CA ILE A 38 12.46 31.72 8.95
C ILE A 38 12.29 30.21 8.96
N LEU A 39 12.07 29.64 10.14
CA LEU A 39 11.80 28.24 10.35
C LEU A 39 10.29 28.01 10.40
N VAL A 40 9.80 27.16 9.49
CA VAL A 40 8.40 26.75 9.41
C VAL A 40 8.28 25.37 10.05
N PHE A 41 7.65 25.31 11.22
CA PHE A 41 7.42 24.05 11.94
C PHE A 41 6.11 23.43 11.50
N CYS A 42 6.20 22.22 10.98
CA CYS A 42 5.05 21.44 10.52
C CYS A 42 4.80 20.24 11.45
N PRO A 43 3.54 19.91 11.77
CA PRO A 43 3.21 18.81 12.68
C PRO A 43 3.52 17.41 12.12
N SER A 44 3.71 17.27 10.81
CA SER A 44 4.04 15.99 10.17
C SER A 44 4.94 16.15 8.95
N LEU A 45 5.64 15.09 8.59
CA LEU A 45 6.49 15.03 7.38
C LEU A 45 5.67 15.27 6.10
N PHE A 46 4.44 14.76 6.03
CA PHE A 46 3.54 14.98 4.91
C PHE A 46 3.22 16.48 4.75
N MET A 47 2.87 17.15 5.86
CA MET A 47 2.54 18.56 5.87
C MET A 47 3.76 19.42 5.51
N GLN A 48 4.94 19.07 6.00
CA GLN A 48 6.20 19.73 5.62
C GLN A 48 6.43 19.67 4.11
N GLN A 49 6.31 18.49 3.50
CA GLN A 49 6.50 18.32 2.06
C GLN A 49 5.45 19.07 1.24
N TYR A 50 4.19 19.03 1.67
CA TYR A 50 3.09 19.74 1.03
C TYR A 50 3.28 21.26 1.08
N ILE A 51 3.50 21.84 2.27
CA ILE A 51 3.69 23.27 2.49
C ILE A 51 4.95 23.76 1.74
N LYS A 52 6.06 23.02 1.82
CA LYS A 52 7.29 23.33 1.11
C LYS A 52 7.10 23.38 -0.40
N ARG A 53 6.32 22.46 -0.97
CA ARG A 53 6.09 22.38 -2.42
C ARG A 53 5.14 23.45 -2.93
N GLN A 54 4.09 23.78 -2.19
CA GLN A 54 3.02 24.67 -2.65
C GLN A 54 3.21 26.11 -2.21
N TYR A 55 3.78 26.36 -1.03
CA TYR A 55 3.74 27.66 -0.38
C TYR A 55 5.12 28.25 -0.07
N LYS A 56 6.24 27.61 -0.44
CA LYS A 56 7.59 28.12 -0.19
C LYS A 56 7.77 29.55 -0.75
N ASP A 57 7.39 29.76 -2.01
CA ASP A 57 7.57 31.05 -2.68
C ASP A 57 6.65 32.12 -2.08
N LEU A 58 5.41 31.76 -1.71
CA LEU A 58 4.46 32.64 -1.02
C LEU A 58 5.00 33.05 0.34
N ILE A 59 5.46 32.07 1.15
CA ILE A 59 6.02 32.35 2.49
C ILE A 59 7.25 33.25 2.38
N SER A 60 8.15 32.98 1.43
CA SER A 60 9.35 33.81 1.20
C SER A 60 9.00 35.21 0.77
N ARG A 61 7.95 35.41 -0.04
CA ARG A 61 7.46 36.72 -0.44
C ARG A 61 6.85 37.49 0.72
N CYS A 62 5.91 36.90 1.45
CA CYS A 62 5.30 37.52 2.63
C CYS A 62 6.34 37.87 3.71
N ALA A 63 7.33 37.00 3.90
CA ALA A 63 8.43 37.25 4.82
C ALA A 63 9.27 38.48 4.40
N ARG A 64 9.60 38.58 3.10
CA ARG A 64 10.37 39.70 2.54
C ARG A 64 9.62 41.01 2.67
N GLU A 65 8.31 41.02 2.36
CA GLU A 65 7.46 42.18 2.45
C GLU A 65 7.28 42.69 3.88
N THR A 66 7.15 41.77 4.83
CA THR A 66 6.97 42.10 6.26
C THR A 66 8.27 42.54 6.93
N LEU A 67 9.40 41.87 6.61
CA LEU A 67 10.69 42.14 7.25
C LEU A 67 11.53 43.25 6.54
N GLY A 68 11.15 43.63 5.34
CA GLY A 68 11.92 44.61 4.52
C GLY A 68 13.31 44.10 4.07
N ARG A 69 13.61 42.80 4.26
CA ARG A 69 14.86 42.14 3.89
C ARG A 69 14.61 40.75 3.32
N ALA A 70 15.54 40.23 2.54
CA ALA A 70 15.50 38.83 2.14
C ALA A 70 15.72 37.93 3.36
N ALA A 71 14.84 36.96 3.55
CA ALA A 71 14.95 35.94 4.58
C ALA A 71 14.85 34.57 3.90
N ASP A 72 15.77 33.67 4.26
CA ASP A 72 15.69 32.28 3.85
C ASP A 72 14.56 31.58 4.62
N VAL A 73 13.93 30.58 4.02
CA VAL A 73 12.84 29.81 4.61
C VAL A 73 13.20 28.34 4.63
N ASP A 74 13.25 27.76 5.84
CA ASP A 74 13.49 26.35 6.03
C ASP A 74 12.30 25.67 6.73
N PHE A 75 12.12 24.37 6.49
CA PHE A 75 10.96 23.62 6.94
C PHE A 75 11.38 22.48 7.85
N LEU A 76 10.85 22.44 9.05
CA LEU A 76 11.16 21.46 10.08
C LEU A 76 9.89 20.71 10.50
N VAL A 77 10.05 19.42 10.87
CA VAL A 77 8.98 18.64 11.49
C VAL A 77 9.14 18.74 13.00
N CYS A 78 8.13 19.27 13.67
CA CYS A 78 8.10 19.34 15.14
C CYS A 78 6.98 18.43 15.65
N THR A 79 7.35 17.36 16.36
CA THR A 79 6.41 16.61 17.20
C THR A 79 6.23 17.40 18.49
N ARG A 80 5.15 18.13 18.57
CA ARG A 80 4.83 18.95 19.78
C ARG A 80 4.69 18.05 21.01
N THR A 81 5.65 18.13 21.89
CA THR A 81 5.49 17.85 23.32
C THR A 81 5.36 19.20 24.01
N GLU A 82 4.16 19.69 24.23
CA GLU A 82 3.95 20.87 25.09
C GLU A 82 3.89 20.50 26.56
N PRO A 83 4.56 21.27 27.41
CA PRO A 83 4.17 21.35 28.82
C PRO A 83 3.14 22.48 29.00
N ARG A 84 1.88 22.17 29.08
CA ARG A 84 0.85 23.12 29.53
C ARG A 84 0.89 23.22 31.05
N VAL A 85 1.13 24.42 31.52
CA VAL A 85 1.03 24.80 32.95
C VAL A 85 -0.38 24.53 33.49
N ALA A 86 -0.43 23.93 34.66
CA ALA A 86 -1.60 23.36 35.31
C ALA A 86 -2.62 24.40 35.74
N ALA A 87 -3.89 24.14 35.44
CA ALA A 87 -5.02 24.52 36.29
C ALA A 87 -5.57 23.24 36.91
N SER A 88 -5.70 23.24 38.22
CA SER A 88 -6.05 22.13 39.09
C SER A 88 -7.49 21.67 38.94
N THR A 89 -7.69 20.42 38.51
CA THR A 89 -8.92 19.64 38.70
C THR A 89 -8.57 18.15 38.90
N PRO A 90 -9.38 17.33 39.58
CA PRO A 90 -8.93 16.14 40.28
C PRO A 90 -8.43 15.01 39.34
N ARG A 91 -7.35 14.36 39.76
CA ARG A 91 -6.68 13.26 39.08
C ARG A 91 -7.64 12.10 38.78
N PRO A 92 -7.76 11.67 37.51
CA PRO A 92 -8.16 10.30 37.22
C PRO A 92 -7.00 9.37 37.55
N VAL A 93 -7.31 8.26 38.18
CA VAL A 93 -6.39 7.18 38.49
C VAL A 93 -5.67 6.76 37.24
N GLN A 94 -4.37 6.97 37.18
CA GLN A 94 -3.51 6.50 36.12
C GLN A 94 -3.46 4.96 36.20
N MET A 95 -4.23 4.30 35.34
CA MET A 95 -3.97 2.89 35.04
C MET A 95 -2.58 2.84 34.42
N VAL A 96 -1.64 2.26 35.15
CA VAL A 96 -0.30 1.95 34.62
C VAL A 96 -0.49 0.91 33.51
N LEU A 97 -0.49 1.36 32.25
CA LEU A 97 -0.32 0.47 31.11
C LEU A 97 1.02 -0.24 31.30
N PRO A 98 1.07 -1.57 31.18
CA PRO A 98 2.35 -2.25 31.19
C PRO A 98 3.22 -1.66 30.06
N PRO A 99 4.54 -1.50 30.28
CA PRO A 99 5.42 -0.91 29.29
C PRO A 99 5.27 -1.68 27.99
N ALA A 100 4.85 -1.00 26.92
CA ALA A 100 4.86 -1.56 25.58
C ALA A 100 6.28 -2.06 25.33
N ALA A 101 6.45 -3.37 25.16
CA ALA A 101 7.75 -3.94 24.84
C ALA A 101 8.24 -3.25 23.57
N THR A 102 9.29 -2.47 23.70
CA THR A 102 9.98 -1.87 22.56
C THR A 102 10.39 -2.99 21.63
N PRO A 103 10.05 -2.93 20.32
CA PRO A 103 10.54 -3.92 19.36
C PRO A 103 12.06 -4.00 19.48
N ALA A 104 12.60 -5.21 19.47
CA ALA A 104 14.05 -5.40 19.48
C ALA A 104 14.64 -4.54 18.35
N ALA A 105 15.51 -3.60 18.71
CA ALA A 105 16.13 -2.68 17.76
C ALA A 105 16.80 -3.52 16.66
N GLY A 106 16.34 -3.38 15.39
CA GLY A 106 16.89 -4.11 14.25
C GLY A 106 16.01 -5.25 13.69
N SER A 107 14.85 -5.58 14.26
CA SER A 107 13.99 -6.65 13.72
C SER A 107 13.28 -6.31 12.41
N GLY A 108 13.13 -5.03 12.06
CA GLY A 108 12.35 -4.57 10.89
C GLY A 108 10.83 -4.72 11.04
N LEU A 109 10.34 -5.12 12.22
CA LEU A 109 8.92 -5.36 12.46
C LEU A 109 8.14 -4.06 12.73
N ASN A 110 6.92 -3.98 12.20
CA ASN A 110 5.97 -2.92 12.54
C ASN A 110 5.17 -3.32 13.79
N PRO A 111 5.30 -2.60 14.93
CA PRO A 111 4.66 -2.97 16.20
C PRO A 111 3.13 -2.84 16.17
N ARG A 112 2.57 -2.12 15.19
CA ARG A 112 1.11 -1.95 15.04
C ARG A 112 0.41 -3.19 14.48
N PHE A 113 1.14 -4.09 13.84
CA PHE A 113 0.56 -5.28 13.25
C PHE A 113 0.66 -6.44 14.23
N THR A 114 -0.42 -6.68 14.95
CA THR A 114 -0.53 -7.75 15.95
C THR A 114 -1.70 -8.67 15.62
N PHE A 115 -1.77 -9.83 16.27
CA PHE A 115 -2.88 -10.75 16.10
C PHE A 115 -4.21 -10.19 16.62
N GLU A 116 -4.16 -9.36 17.67
CA GLU A 116 -5.32 -8.69 18.25
C GLU A 116 -5.95 -7.67 17.29
N GLU A 117 -5.12 -7.13 16.40
CA GLU A 117 -5.53 -6.18 15.36
C GLU A 117 -6.00 -6.87 14.07
N PHE A 118 -5.82 -8.19 13.96
CA PHE A 118 -6.15 -8.94 12.76
C PHE A 118 -7.57 -9.51 12.87
N ILE A 119 -8.48 -9.00 12.06
CA ILE A 119 -9.87 -9.45 12.06
C ILE A 119 -9.97 -10.78 11.32
N VAL A 120 -10.38 -11.83 12.05
CA VAL A 120 -10.53 -13.18 11.53
C VAL A 120 -11.92 -13.38 10.95
N GLY A 121 -11.97 -13.91 9.73
CA GLY A 121 -13.18 -14.35 9.06
C GLY A 121 -12.93 -15.65 8.29
N LYS A 122 -13.95 -16.18 7.62
CA LYS A 122 -13.84 -17.42 6.83
C LYS A 122 -12.74 -17.38 5.76
N CYS A 123 -12.44 -16.17 5.26
CA CYS A 123 -11.45 -15.94 4.21
C CYS A 123 -10.00 -16.12 4.65
N ASN A 124 -9.69 -15.95 5.94
CA ASN A 124 -8.34 -15.89 6.47
C ASN A 124 -8.13 -16.75 7.75
N ALA A 125 -9.15 -17.45 8.23
CA ALA A 125 -9.08 -18.27 9.45
C ALA A 125 -7.93 -19.29 9.40
N PHE A 126 -7.77 -20.00 8.28
CA PHE A 126 -6.68 -20.97 8.13
C PHE A 126 -5.29 -20.31 8.16
N ALA A 127 -5.16 -19.11 7.55
CA ALA A 127 -3.92 -18.34 7.59
C ALA A 127 -3.61 -17.86 9.02
N TYR A 128 -4.64 -17.46 9.76
CA TYR A 128 -4.51 -17.03 11.14
C TYR A 128 -4.05 -18.18 12.05
N GLU A 129 -4.68 -19.35 11.97
CA GLU A 129 -4.32 -20.53 12.77
C GLU A 129 -2.89 -21.01 12.46
N ALA A 130 -2.50 -21.07 11.19
CA ALA A 130 -1.14 -21.41 10.81
C ALA A 130 -0.10 -20.40 11.31
N ALA A 131 -0.45 -19.12 11.29
CA ALA A 131 0.40 -18.04 11.81
C ALA A 131 0.53 -18.11 13.34
N MET A 132 -0.57 -18.42 14.04
CA MET A 132 -0.56 -18.65 15.49
C MET A 132 0.35 -19.79 15.85
N ALA A 133 0.20 -20.94 15.20
CA ALA A 133 1.05 -22.11 15.41
C ALA A 133 2.55 -21.80 15.16
N ALA A 134 2.85 -21.06 14.07
CA ALA A 134 4.22 -20.66 13.75
C ALA A 134 4.83 -19.67 14.78
N SER A 135 3.99 -18.96 15.55
CA SER A 135 4.44 -18.05 16.60
C SER A 135 4.67 -18.71 17.96
N GLU A 136 4.07 -19.88 18.18
CA GLU A 136 4.13 -20.61 19.46
C GLU A 136 5.29 -21.59 19.51
N ASP A 137 5.53 -22.33 18.42
CA ASP A 137 6.61 -23.31 18.32
C ASP A 137 7.90 -22.68 17.77
N SER A 138 9.03 -23.07 18.37
CA SER A 138 10.36 -22.60 17.94
C SER A 138 10.75 -23.15 16.57
N ILE A 139 10.17 -24.27 16.15
CA ILE A 139 10.36 -24.90 14.84
C ILE A 139 8.99 -25.42 14.43
N SER A 140 8.31 -24.65 13.57
CA SER A 140 7.03 -25.09 13.02
C SER A 140 7.21 -26.35 12.17
N ARG A 141 6.26 -27.27 12.28
CA ARG A 141 6.16 -28.46 11.42
C ARG A 141 6.12 -28.09 9.92
N TYR A 142 5.82 -26.82 9.62
CA TYR A 142 5.65 -26.29 8.28
C TYR A 142 6.68 -25.18 8.01
N ASN A 143 7.81 -25.56 7.42
CA ASN A 143 8.90 -24.66 7.10
C ASN A 143 9.38 -24.88 5.64
N PRO A 144 9.32 -23.86 4.77
CA PRO A 144 8.85 -22.50 4.98
C PRO A 144 7.31 -22.39 5.07
N LEU A 145 6.84 -21.30 5.64
CA LEU A 145 5.43 -20.90 5.62
C LEU A 145 5.24 -19.79 4.58
N TYR A 146 4.41 -20.03 3.58
CA TYR A 146 4.22 -19.11 2.46
C TYR A 146 2.77 -18.59 2.41
N PHE A 147 2.60 -17.27 2.61
CA PHE A 147 1.31 -16.61 2.46
C PHE A 147 1.20 -15.92 1.09
N TYR A 148 0.08 -16.11 0.41
CA TYR A 148 -0.18 -15.34 -0.81
C TYR A 148 -1.61 -14.84 -0.87
N SER A 149 -1.77 -13.68 -1.49
CA SER A 149 -3.09 -13.08 -1.75
C SER A 149 -2.93 -11.88 -2.69
N ASP A 150 -4.04 -11.32 -3.14
CA ASP A 150 -4.07 -10.00 -3.78
C ASP A 150 -3.52 -8.92 -2.84
N ILE A 151 -3.30 -7.70 -3.40
CA ILE A 151 -2.80 -6.54 -2.65
C ILE A 151 -3.80 -6.14 -1.55
N GLY A 152 -3.28 -5.75 -0.37
CA GLY A 152 -4.09 -5.16 0.69
C GLY A 152 -4.99 -6.14 1.47
N LEU A 153 -4.74 -7.47 1.39
CA LEU A 153 -5.53 -8.48 2.10
C LEU A 153 -4.89 -8.98 3.41
N GLY A 154 -3.85 -8.33 3.90
CA GLY A 154 -3.30 -8.60 5.25
C GLY A 154 -2.09 -9.52 5.30
N LYS A 155 -1.42 -9.90 4.18
CA LYS A 155 -0.18 -10.70 4.20
C LYS A 155 0.90 -10.14 5.12
N SER A 156 1.28 -8.89 4.89
CA SER A 156 2.31 -8.25 5.71
C SER A 156 1.86 -8.09 7.16
N HIS A 157 0.56 -7.83 7.41
CA HIS A 157 0.01 -7.77 8.76
C HIS A 157 0.24 -9.09 9.50
N ILE A 158 -0.14 -10.21 8.90
CA ILE A 158 -0.01 -11.54 9.53
C ILE A 158 1.46 -11.91 9.75
N SER A 159 2.36 -11.59 8.79
CA SER A 159 3.80 -11.79 8.93
C SER A 159 4.37 -11.00 10.11
N HIS A 160 4.05 -9.70 10.20
CA HIS A 160 4.47 -8.88 11.33
C HIS A 160 3.85 -9.33 12.66
N ALA A 161 2.59 -9.80 12.66
CA ALA A 161 1.92 -10.31 13.86
C ALA A 161 2.64 -11.52 14.44
N ILE A 162 3.08 -12.46 13.58
CA ILE A 162 3.92 -13.59 13.99
C ILE A 162 5.20 -13.07 14.67
N GLY A 163 5.93 -12.20 13.99
CA GLY A 163 7.19 -11.65 14.50
C GLY A 163 7.03 -10.91 15.82
N ASN A 164 6.02 -10.04 15.93
CA ASN A 164 5.73 -9.30 17.15
C ASN A 164 5.36 -10.22 18.32
N ARG A 165 4.59 -11.28 18.08
CA ARG A 165 4.25 -12.27 19.11
C ARG A 165 5.49 -13.04 19.55
N VAL A 166 6.35 -13.49 18.61
CA VAL A 166 7.60 -14.18 18.93
C VAL A 166 8.51 -13.30 19.78
N VAL A 167 8.76 -12.06 19.38
CA VAL A 167 9.60 -11.11 20.14
C VAL A 167 9.03 -10.86 21.54
N ARG A 168 7.71 -10.74 21.68
CA ARG A 168 7.04 -10.50 22.96
C ARG A 168 7.09 -11.71 23.88
N SER A 169 6.82 -12.92 23.35
CA SER A 169 6.77 -14.16 24.16
C SER A 169 8.14 -14.77 24.41
N LYS A 170 9.08 -14.59 23.46
CA LYS A 170 10.43 -15.18 23.51
C LYS A 170 11.50 -14.14 23.16
N PRO A 171 11.81 -13.19 24.06
CA PRO A 171 12.73 -12.06 23.76
C PRO A 171 14.17 -12.45 23.40
N ARG A 172 14.54 -13.72 23.64
CA ARG A 172 15.88 -14.24 23.31
C ARG A 172 16.00 -14.68 21.85
N LEU A 173 14.86 -14.88 21.16
CA LEU A 173 14.86 -15.28 19.76
C LEU A 173 15.21 -14.11 18.86
N ARG A 174 16.03 -14.37 17.86
CA ARG A 174 16.45 -13.39 16.86
C ARG A 174 15.50 -13.45 15.68
N VAL A 175 14.77 -12.38 15.50
CA VAL A 175 13.80 -12.21 14.42
C VAL A 175 14.35 -11.17 13.44
N ARG A 176 14.34 -11.51 12.15
CA ARG A 176 14.66 -10.56 11.07
C ARG A 176 13.55 -10.53 10.04
N TYR A 177 13.06 -9.34 9.77
CA TYR A 177 12.11 -9.08 8.70
C TYR A 177 12.78 -8.25 7.60
N THR A 178 12.60 -8.65 6.36
CA THR A 178 13.04 -7.90 5.18
C THR A 178 12.01 -8.01 4.05
N THR A 179 12.07 -7.11 3.09
CA THR A 179 11.34 -7.25 1.83
C THR A 179 12.25 -7.77 0.73
N ALA A 180 11.68 -8.37 -0.31
CA ALA A 180 12.47 -8.79 -1.48
C ALA A 180 13.20 -7.61 -2.15
N ARG A 181 12.65 -6.39 -2.01
CA ARG A 181 13.30 -5.16 -2.48
C ARG A 181 14.54 -4.86 -1.65
N ASP A 182 14.39 -4.79 -0.32
CA ASP A 182 15.49 -4.42 0.58
C ASP A 182 16.60 -5.45 0.54
N PHE A 183 16.25 -6.74 0.57
CA PHE A 183 17.21 -7.84 0.37
C PHE A 183 18.00 -7.68 -0.93
N SER A 184 17.29 -7.39 -2.04
CA SER A 184 17.95 -7.19 -3.34
C SER A 184 18.87 -5.97 -3.34
N GLN A 185 18.47 -4.88 -2.67
CA GLN A 185 19.28 -3.67 -2.55
C GLN A 185 20.54 -3.90 -1.68
N GLU A 186 20.36 -4.56 -0.54
CA GLU A 186 21.48 -4.95 0.34
C GLU A 186 22.51 -5.82 -0.41
N TYR A 187 22.02 -6.83 -1.16
CA TYR A 187 22.88 -7.71 -1.95
C TYR A 187 23.65 -6.95 -3.05
N ILE A 188 22.94 -6.11 -3.83
CA ILE A 188 23.57 -5.30 -4.88
C ILE A 188 24.59 -4.31 -4.28
N TYR A 189 24.26 -3.69 -3.17
CA TYR A 189 25.18 -2.78 -2.46
C TYR A 189 26.44 -3.53 -1.99
N ALA A 190 26.27 -4.72 -1.43
CA ALA A 190 27.38 -5.54 -0.98
C ALA A 190 28.34 -5.93 -2.11
N ILE A 191 27.80 -6.26 -3.30
CA ILE A 191 28.61 -6.54 -4.49
C ILE A 191 29.36 -5.29 -4.93
N LYS A 192 28.67 -4.16 -5.07
CA LYS A 192 29.27 -2.89 -5.56
C LYS A 192 30.39 -2.37 -4.66
N ASN A 193 30.29 -2.61 -3.36
CA ASN A 193 31.25 -2.12 -2.37
C ASN A 193 32.25 -3.19 -1.90
N ASN A 194 32.31 -4.36 -2.56
CA ASN A 194 33.15 -5.49 -2.16
C ASN A 194 32.96 -5.92 -0.70
N THR A 195 31.74 -5.87 -0.19
CA THR A 195 31.35 -6.26 1.18
C THR A 195 30.45 -7.50 1.22
N ILE A 196 30.54 -8.34 0.19
CA ILE A 196 29.70 -9.54 0.06
C ILE A 196 29.87 -10.50 1.24
N ASP A 197 31.07 -10.60 1.82
CA ASP A 197 31.33 -11.44 2.99
C ASP A 197 30.54 -10.95 4.22
N LYS A 198 30.41 -9.62 4.40
CA LYS A 198 29.59 -9.06 5.49
C LYS A 198 28.10 -9.38 5.28
N PHE A 199 27.63 -9.29 4.03
CA PHE A 199 26.26 -9.66 3.68
C PHE A 199 26.03 -11.16 3.97
N LYS A 200 26.92 -12.04 3.48
CA LYS A 200 26.84 -13.47 3.75
C LYS A 200 26.86 -13.75 5.25
N HIS A 201 27.77 -13.16 6.00
CA HIS A 201 27.83 -13.34 7.45
C HIS A 201 26.55 -12.89 8.14
N ALA A 202 25.89 -11.82 7.66
CA ALA A 202 24.64 -11.33 8.22
C ALA A 202 23.45 -12.26 7.96
N TYR A 203 23.48 -13.05 6.90
CA TYR A 203 22.37 -13.96 6.53
C TYR A 203 22.71 -15.43 6.79
N HIS A 204 23.95 -15.90 6.61
CA HIS A 204 24.36 -17.29 6.84
C HIS A 204 25.01 -17.50 8.21
N GLY A 205 25.79 -16.54 8.69
CA GLY A 205 26.58 -16.66 9.93
C GLY A 205 25.85 -16.20 11.19
N SER A 206 24.81 -15.42 11.07
CA SER A 206 24.03 -14.96 12.22
C SER A 206 22.96 -16.00 12.56
N ARG A 207 23.00 -16.50 13.81
CA ARG A 207 21.93 -17.38 14.31
C ARG A 207 20.62 -16.61 14.32
N MET A 208 19.74 -16.88 13.34
CA MET A 208 18.38 -16.37 13.27
C MET A 208 17.43 -17.50 13.64
N ASP A 209 16.43 -17.19 14.45
CA ASP A 209 15.41 -18.15 14.84
C ASP A 209 14.18 -18.04 13.94
N VAL A 210 13.86 -16.81 13.48
CA VAL A 210 12.75 -16.54 12.56
C VAL A 210 13.18 -15.53 11.50
N PHE A 211 12.96 -15.87 10.24
CA PHE A 211 13.31 -15.04 9.09
C PHE A 211 12.10 -14.80 8.19
N PHE A 212 11.82 -13.53 7.93
CA PHE A 212 10.71 -13.09 7.07
C PHE A 212 11.22 -12.45 5.79
N ILE A 213 10.64 -12.86 4.65
CA ILE A 213 10.80 -12.13 3.38
C ILE A 213 9.42 -11.83 2.81
N ASP A 214 9.09 -10.55 2.76
CA ASP A 214 7.83 -10.08 2.15
C ASP A 214 8.02 -9.77 0.65
N ASP A 215 6.93 -9.94 -0.11
CA ASP A 215 6.85 -9.63 -1.53
C ASP A 215 7.86 -10.39 -2.41
N VAL A 216 8.07 -11.69 -2.17
CA VAL A 216 9.04 -12.52 -2.92
C VAL A 216 8.83 -12.54 -4.43
N HIS A 217 7.66 -12.12 -4.93
CA HIS A 217 7.39 -11.97 -6.35
C HIS A 217 8.27 -10.90 -7.03
N LEU A 218 8.85 -9.97 -6.25
CA LEU A 218 9.76 -8.93 -6.73
C LEU A 218 11.19 -9.45 -7.03
N PHE A 219 11.46 -10.72 -6.80
CA PHE A 219 12.70 -11.35 -7.25
C PHE A 219 12.73 -11.67 -8.75
N GLY A 220 11.61 -11.56 -9.46
CA GLY A 220 11.57 -11.78 -10.92
C GLY A 220 12.70 -11.03 -11.67
N ASN A 221 13.32 -11.67 -12.67
CA ASN A 221 14.45 -11.13 -13.47
C ASN A 221 15.75 -10.82 -12.68
N LYS A 222 15.94 -11.34 -11.47
CA LYS A 222 17.11 -11.08 -10.65
C LYS A 222 17.89 -12.36 -10.37
N GLU A 223 18.36 -13.03 -11.41
CA GLU A 223 18.95 -14.38 -11.34
C GLU A 223 20.00 -14.52 -10.22
N LYS A 224 21.01 -13.62 -10.16
CA LYS A 224 22.06 -13.67 -9.14
C LYS A 224 21.50 -13.54 -7.73
N THR A 225 20.53 -12.67 -7.52
CA THR A 225 19.87 -12.51 -6.21
C THR A 225 19.02 -13.73 -5.85
N GLN A 226 18.39 -14.36 -6.85
CA GLN A 226 17.63 -15.59 -6.65
C GLN A 226 18.54 -16.75 -6.24
N MET A 227 19.72 -16.89 -6.89
CA MET A 227 20.70 -17.91 -6.51
C MET A 227 21.20 -17.72 -5.08
N GLU A 228 21.55 -16.51 -4.68
CA GLU A 228 22.01 -16.23 -3.33
C GLU A 228 20.89 -16.51 -2.30
N LEU A 229 19.66 -16.07 -2.58
CA LEU A 229 18.53 -16.35 -1.72
C LEU A 229 18.28 -17.87 -1.56
N ALA A 230 18.42 -18.63 -2.64
CA ALA A 230 18.25 -20.09 -2.58
C ALA A 230 19.26 -20.73 -1.62
N CYS A 231 20.55 -20.31 -1.68
CA CYS A 231 21.59 -20.79 -0.76
C CYS A 231 21.25 -20.39 0.69
N ILE A 232 20.89 -19.12 0.91
CA ILE A 232 20.50 -18.63 2.25
C ILE A 232 19.32 -19.43 2.82
N MET A 233 18.30 -19.71 2.01
CA MET A 233 17.14 -20.49 2.47
C MET A 233 17.52 -21.91 2.87
N ASP A 234 18.38 -22.58 2.09
CA ASP A 234 18.85 -23.93 2.41
C ASP A 234 19.60 -23.96 3.75
N ASP A 235 20.49 -22.97 3.98
CA ASP A 235 21.24 -22.85 5.22
C ASP A 235 20.34 -22.55 6.42
N LEU A 236 19.41 -21.61 6.28
CA LEU A 236 18.49 -21.23 7.35
C LEU A 236 17.58 -22.39 7.74
N ILE A 237 16.98 -23.08 6.77
CA ILE A 237 16.10 -24.22 7.02
C ILE A 237 16.89 -25.36 7.67
N SER A 238 18.11 -25.63 7.19
CA SER A 238 18.99 -26.67 7.78
C SER A 238 19.42 -26.33 9.20
N ALA A 239 19.57 -25.04 9.52
CA ALA A 239 19.89 -24.54 10.87
C ALA A 239 18.66 -24.54 11.81
N GLY A 240 17.47 -24.91 11.32
CA GLY A 240 16.23 -24.89 12.10
C GLY A 240 15.56 -23.52 12.21
N THR A 241 15.97 -22.54 11.39
CA THR A 241 15.31 -21.23 11.33
C THR A 241 13.92 -21.37 10.72
N GLN A 242 12.89 -20.82 11.35
CA GLN A 242 11.57 -20.70 10.75
C GLN A 242 11.59 -19.62 9.67
N VAL A 243 11.34 -20.03 8.42
CA VAL A 243 11.26 -19.10 7.27
C VAL A 243 9.81 -18.83 6.94
N ILE A 244 9.47 -17.52 6.86
CA ILE A 244 8.12 -17.05 6.54
C ILE A 244 8.20 -16.14 5.32
N LEU A 245 7.43 -16.48 4.32
CA LEU A 245 7.44 -15.83 3.02
C LEU A 245 6.08 -15.26 2.70
N SER A 246 6.05 -14.14 2.00
CA SER A 246 4.81 -13.64 1.43
C SER A 246 4.96 -13.27 -0.05
N GLY A 247 3.88 -13.40 -0.79
CA GLY A 247 3.85 -13.08 -2.21
C GLY A 247 2.46 -12.76 -2.74
N PHE A 248 2.43 -12.31 -3.98
CA PHE A 248 1.19 -11.94 -4.65
C PHE A 248 0.47 -13.14 -5.30
N ARG A 249 1.23 -14.20 -5.60
CA ARG A 249 0.76 -15.42 -6.28
C ARG A 249 1.32 -16.66 -5.61
N PRO A 250 0.72 -17.83 -5.84
CA PRO A 250 1.34 -19.08 -5.40
C PRO A 250 2.72 -19.24 -6.05
N PRO A 251 3.70 -19.88 -5.38
CA PRO A 251 5.08 -19.99 -5.86
C PRO A 251 5.23 -20.46 -7.31
N SER A 252 4.43 -21.46 -7.71
CA SER A 252 4.45 -22.02 -9.06
C SER A 252 4.17 -20.98 -10.16
N SER A 253 3.35 -19.97 -9.84
CA SER A 253 2.85 -18.95 -10.79
C SER A 253 3.64 -17.64 -10.76
N ILE A 254 4.72 -17.54 -9.98
CA ILE A 254 5.55 -16.33 -9.98
C ILE A 254 6.33 -16.26 -11.28
N PRO A 255 6.15 -15.21 -12.11
CA PRO A 255 6.88 -15.10 -13.36
C PRO A 255 8.37 -14.84 -13.12
N GLN A 256 9.22 -15.35 -14.01
CA GLN A 256 10.66 -15.03 -14.07
C GLN A 256 11.44 -15.32 -12.76
N VAL A 257 10.95 -16.26 -11.97
CA VAL A 257 11.65 -16.84 -10.83
C VAL A 257 12.06 -18.26 -11.20
N ASP A 258 13.28 -18.63 -10.83
CA ASP A 258 13.87 -19.95 -11.08
C ASP A 258 13.04 -21.07 -10.49
N LYS A 259 13.03 -22.24 -11.17
CA LYS A 259 12.28 -23.42 -10.75
C LYS A 259 12.75 -23.96 -9.37
N GLY A 260 14.05 -23.92 -9.12
CA GLY A 260 14.63 -24.37 -7.87
C GLY A 260 14.18 -23.50 -6.69
N LEU A 261 14.15 -22.17 -6.87
CA LEU A 261 13.67 -21.26 -5.85
C LEU A 261 12.16 -21.39 -5.62
N LYS A 262 11.36 -21.58 -6.68
CA LYS A 262 9.92 -21.88 -6.57
C LYS A 262 9.66 -23.17 -5.78
N SER A 263 10.48 -24.19 -6.01
CA SER A 263 10.40 -25.45 -5.26
C SER A 263 10.65 -25.23 -3.78
N ARG A 264 11.66 -24.43 -3.41
CA ARG A 264 11.95 -24.08 -2.02
C ARG A 264 10.81 -23.29 -1.36
N PHE A 265 10.23 -22.34 -2.08
CA PHE A 265 9.04 -21.62 -1.59
C PHE A 265 7.84 -22.52 -1.34
N SER A 266 7.75 -23.65 -2.06
CA SER A 266 6.64 -24.61 -1.98
C SER A 266 6.94 -25.80 -1.08
N SER A 267 8.15 -25.96 -0.54
CA SER A 267 8.54 -27.15 0.21
C SER A 267 7.82 -27.32 1.55
N GLY A 268 7.26 -26.23 2.08
CA GLY A 268 6.47 -26.22 3.30
C GLY A 268 4.98 -26.02 3.07
N LEU A 269 4.36 -25.15 3.84
CA LEU A 269 2.93 -24.87 3.78
C LEU A 269 2.64 -23.57 2.98
N VAL A 270 1.83 -23.71 1.93
CA VAL A 270 1.42 -22.58 1.07
C VAL A 270 -0.05 -22.25 1.33
N ILE A 271 -0.32 -21.02 1.76
CA ILE A 271 -1.63 -20.57 2.23
C ILE A 271 -2.14 -19.39 1.42
N ASN A 272 -3.37 -19.51 0.93
CA ASN A 272 -4.08 -18.42 0.27
C ASN A 272 -4.93 -17.63 1.27
N ILE A 273 -4.70 -16.33 1.39
CA ILE A 273 -5.60 -15.42 2.09
C ILE A 273 -6.59 -14.88 1.05
N LYS A 274 -7.85 -15.30 1.18
CA LYS A 274 -8.92 -14.92 0.25
C LYS A 274 -9.45 -13.53 0.56
N ARG A 275 -10.20 -12.97 -0.38
CA ARG A 275 -10.93 -11.70 -0.16
C ARG A 275 -11.98 -11.89 0.93
N PRO A 276 -12.14 -10.89 1.83
CA PRO A 276 -13.13 -10.95 2.90
C PRO A 276 -14.56 -10.93 2.31
N ASP A 277 -15.44 -11.73 2.89
CA ASP A 277 -16.87 -11.64 2.67
C ASP A 277 -17.44 -10.37 3.30
N ASN A 278 -18.71 -10.09 3.05
CA ASN A 278 -19.34 -8.85 3.54
C ASN A 278 -19.33 -8.77 5.07
N GLU A 279 -19.60 -9.88 5.74
CA GLU A 279 -19.58 -9.96 7.21
C GLU A 279 -18.19 -9.58 7.77
N THR A 280 -17.15 -10.16 7.21
CA THR A 280 -15.76 -9.85 7.59
C THR A 280 -15.41 -8.39 7.29
N ARG A 281 -15.84 -7.84 6.12
CA ARG A 281 -15.62 -6.42 5.80
C ARG A 281 -16.31 -5.51 6.80
N ALA A 282 -17.56 -5.78 7.13
CA ALA A 282 -18.31 -5.01 8.13
C ALA A 282 -17.63 -5.05 9.51
N ALA A 283 -17.12 -6.22 9.91
CA ALA A 283 -16.36 -6.35 11.16
C ALA A 283 -15.06 -5.52 11.13
N ILE A 284 -14.34 -5.51 9.99
CA ILE A 284 -13.14 -4.67 9.81
C ILE A 284 -13.49 -3.19 9.91
N VAL A 285 -14.56 -2.74 9.23
CA VAL A 285 -15.01 -1.34 9.26
C VAL A 285 -15.34 -0.91 10.70
N ARG A 286 -16.15 -1.71 11.43
CA ARG A 286 -16.48 -1.41 12.85
C ARG A 286 -15.24 -1.35 13.73
N TYR A 287 -14.32 -2.30 13.56
CA TYR A 287 -13.09 -2.34 14.34
C TYR A 287 -12.23 -1.09 14.09
N LYS A 288 -12.02 -0.73 12.82
CA LYS A 288 -11.23 0.46 12.45
C LYS A 288 -11.89 1.75 12.92
N ALA A 289 -13.20 1.87 12.80
CA ALA A 289 -13.94 3.02 13.30
C ALA A 289 -13.77 3.23 14.82
N ARG A 290 -13.91 2.16 15.59
CA ARG A 290 -13.68 2.22 17.07
C ARG A 290 -12.26 2.62 17.41
N LYS A 291 -11.28 2.17 16.63
CA LYS A 291 -9.88 2.54 16.82
C LYS A 291 -9.61 4.03 16.59
N GLU A 292 -10.34 4.63 15.65
CA GLU A 292 -10.33 6.08 15.39
C GLU A 292 -11.24 6.88 16.35
N GLY A 293 -11.84 6.21 17.33
CA GLY A 293 -12.70 6.85 18.33
C GLY A 293 -14.08 7.27 17.78
N ILE A 294 -14.51 6.71 16.66
CA ILE A 294 -15.82 6.97 16.07
C ILE A 294 -16.73 5.75 16.17
N ASP A 295 -18.01 6.01 16.45
CA ASP A 295 -19.05 4.99 16.41
C ASP A 295 -19.85 5.16 15.11
N LEU A 296 -19.81 4.15 14.25
CA LEU A 296 -20.52 4.13 12.98
C LEU A 296 -21.83 3.38 13.14
N ARG A 297 -22.93 4.01 12.68
CA ARG A 297 -24.22 3.37 12.58
C ARG A 297 -24.19 2.21 11.59
N ASP A 298 -25.03 1.19 11.80
CA ASP A 298 -25.08 -0.01 10.98
C ASP A 298 -25.37 0.26 9.50
N ASP A 299 -26.17 1.29 9.18
CA ASP A 299 -26.44 1.73 7.82
C ASP A 299 -25.18 2.25 7.10
N VAL A 300 -24.31 2.97 7.81
CA VAL A 300 -23.03 3.46 7.29
C VAL A 300 -22.03 2.31 7.12
N VAL A 301 -21.94 1.42 8.12
CA VAL A 301 -21.09 0.22 8.04
C VAL A 301 -21.48 -0.65 6.86
N GLY A 302 -22.79 -0.92 6.69
CA GLY A 302 -23.31 -1.66 5.56
C GLY A 302 -22.94 -1.01 4.23
N PHE A 303 -23.18 0.30 4.10
CA PHE A 303 -22.83 1.04 2.88
C PHE A 303 -21.34 0.93 2.53
N ILE A 304 -20.43 1.10 3.48
CA ILE A 304 -18.97 0.98 3.25
C ILE A 304 -18.62 -0.45 2.83
N SER A 305 -19.12 -1.45 3.58
CA SER A 305 -18.78 -2.86 3.34
C SER A 305 -19.36 -3.41 2.03
N ASP A 306 -20.50 -2.91 1.56
CA ASP A 306 -21.11 -3.31 0.30
C ASP A 306 -20.41 -2.71 -0.92
N ASN A 307 -19.98 -1.45 -0.82
CA ASN A 307 -19.43 -0.72 -1.95
C ASN A 307 -17.90 -0.86 -2.08
N ILE A 308 -17.17 -1.04 -0.97
CA ILE A 308 -15.71 -1.20 -1.00
C ILE A 308 -15.36 -2.68 -0.86
N THR A 309 -15.12 -3.33 -1.99
CA THR A 309 -14.89 -4.78 -2.06
C THR A 309 -13.48 -5.16 -2.49
N ALA A 310 -12.66 -4.21 -2.94
CA ALA A 310 -11.38 -4.49 -3.57
C ALA A 310 -10.34 -4.99 -2.57
N ASN A 311 -10.10 -4.26 -1.48
CA ASN A 311 -9.10 -4.63 -0.47
C ASN A 311 -9.35 -3.93 0.89
N ILE A 312 -8.64 -4.42 1.93
CA ILE A 312 -8.79 -3.91 3.30
C ILE A 312 -8.23 -2.50 3.47
N ARG A 313 -7.18 -2.14 2.72
CA ARG A 313 -6.60 -0.78 2.78
C ARG A 313 -7.59 0.29 2.32
N GLU A 314 -8.40 -0.01 1.32
CA GLU A 314 -9.46 0.89 0.87
C GLU A 314 -10.57 1.04 1.91
N LEU A 315 -10.95 -0.06 2.61
CA LEU A 315 -11.88 0.02 3.73
C LEU A 315 -11.33 0.92 4.85
N GLU A 316 -10.05 0.76 5.22
CA GLU A 316 -9.38 1.61 6.21
C GLU A 316 -9.36 3.07 5.76
N SER A 317 -9.00 3.32 4.51
CA SER A 317 -8.95 4.67 3.94
C SER A 317 -10.33 5.34 3.96
N ALA A 318 -11.39 4.61 3.62
CA ALA A 318 -12.76 5.12 3.67
C ALA A 318 -13.19 5.51 5.09
N VAL A 319 -12.91 4.67 6.08
CA VAL A 319 -13.22 4.96 7.49
C VAL A 319 -12.47 6.21 7.94
N LEU A 320 -11.17 6.31 7.66
CA LEU A 320 -10.34 7.46 8.00
C LEU A 320 -10.83 8.75 7.33
N THR A 321 -11.21 8.66 6.05
CA THR A 321 -11.74 9.83 5.30
C THR A 321 -13.05 10.32 5.89
N ILE A 322 -13.97 9.41 6.21
CA ILE A 322 -15.25 9.76 6.84
C ILE A 322 -15.01 10.40 8.23
N ALA A 323 -14.13 9.81 9.03
CA ALA A 323 -13.76 10.34 10.35
C ALA A 323 -13.19 11.75 10.25
N ALA A 324 -12.22 11.95 9.37
CA ALA A 324 -11.56 13.24 9.15
C ALA A 324 -12.55 14.31 8.66
N MET A 325 -13.37 13.98 7.66
CA MET A 325 -14.34 14.93 7.09
C MET A 325 -15.44 15.28 8.08
N SER A 326 -15.96 14.31 8.86
CA SER A 326 -16.93 14.57 9.94
C SER A 326 -16.34 15.54 10.98
N SER A 327 -15.11 15.30 11.40
CA SER A 327 -14.41 16.17 12.36
C SER A 327 -14.17 17.58 11.82
N LEU A 328 -13.69 17.70 10.56
CA LEU A 328 -13.39 19.00 9.94
C LEU A 328 -14.65 19.80 9.64
N MET A 329 -15.71 19.16 9.19
CA MET A 329 -16.99 19.81 8.87
C MET A 329 -17.87 20.01 10.10
N LYS A 330 -17.50 19.44 11.27
CA LYS A 330 -18.30 19.41 12.49
C LYS A 330 -19.72 18.86 12.22
N ARG A 331 -19.83 17.88 11.36
CA ARG A 331 -21.10 17.21 10.98
C ARG A 331 -21.11 15.80 11.55
N GLU A 332 -22.27 15.39 12.07
CA GLU A 332 -22.49 14.03 12.53
C GLU A 332 -22.37 13.03 11.36
N ILE A 333 -21.76 11.85 11.63
CA ILE A 333 -21.62 10.80 10.62
C ILE A 333 -22.97 10.18 10.33
N SER A 334 -23.48 10.44 9.14
CA SER A 334 -24.74 9.88 8.62
C SER A 334 -24.48 9.16 7.31
N LEU A 335 -25.44 8.33 6.89
CA LEU A 335 -25.38 7.67 5.57
C LEU A 335 -25.28 8.69 4.42
N GLY A 336 -25.96 9.84 4.56
CA GLY A 336 -25.88 10.92 3.57
C GLY A 336 -24.47 11.49 3.45
N LEU A 337 -23.82 11.79 4.59
CA LEU A 337 -22.43 12.27 4.61
C LEU A 337 -21.47 11.20 4.07
N ALA A 338 -21.63 9.94 4.44
CA ALA A 338 -20.80 8.85 3.94
C ALA A 338 -20.90 8.69 2.42
N LYS A 339 -22.11 8.80 1.85
CA LYS A 339 -22.31 8.80 0.40
C LYS A 339 -21.62 9.99 -0.27
N GLU A 340 -21.87 11.20 0.21
CA GLU A 340 -21.27 12.43 -0.31
C GLU A 340 -19.73 12.35 -0.37
N ILE A 341 -19.11 11.81 0.70
CA ILE A 341 -17.65 11.68 0.80
C ILE A 341 -17.11 10.58 -0.12
N LEU A 342 -17.78 9.44 -0.17
CA LEU A 342 -17.30 8.27 -0.90
C LEU A 342 -17.71 8.27 -2.38
N GLU A 343 -18.74 9.02 -2.79
CA GLU A 343 -19.12 9.13 -4.20
C GLU A 343 -17.93 9.57 -5.07
N GLY A 344 -17.18 10.59 -4.66
CA GLY A 344 -15.96 11.00 -5.36
C GLY A 344 -14.83 9.95 -5.37
N THR A 345 -14.85 9.01 -4.43
CA THR A 345 -13.88 7.90 -4.35
C THR A 345 -14.41 6.68 -5.11
N LEU A 346 -15.71 6.43 -5.06
CA LEU A 346 -16.39 5.34 -5.76
C LEU A 346 -16.52 5.62 -7.27
N GLU A 347 -16.69 6.89 -7.66
CA GLU A 347 -16.64 7.30 -9.08
C GLU A 347 -15.23 7.18 -9.67
N LYS A 348 -14.18 7.37 -8.85
CA LYS A 348 -12.79 7.06 -9.26
C LYS A 348 -12.51 5.55 -9.32
N GLN A 349 -13.29 4.74 -8.64
CA GLN A 349 -13.42 3.30 -8.88
C GLN A 349 -14.47 3.01 -9.97
N ALA A 350 -14.77 3.98 -10.84
CA ALA A 350 -15.53 3.73 -12.06
C ALA A 350 -14.94 2.45 -12.66
N ARG A 351 -15.70 1.38 -12.56
CA ARG A 351 -15.29 0.04 -12.96
C ARG A 351 -14.67 0.18 -14.32
N ILE A 352 -13.42 -0.26 -14.46
CA ILE A 352 -12.90 -0.52 -15.79
C ILE A 352 -13.83 -1.58 -16.36
N ASP A 353 -14.91 -1.13 -16.98
CA ASP A 353 -15.87 -1.97 -17.66
C ASP A 353 -15.52 -2.06 -19.15
N ILE A 354 -16.20 -2.93 -19.85
CA ILE A 354 -15.96 -3.12 -21.28
C ILE A 354 -16.19 -1.82 -22.07
N PRO A 355 -17.28 -1.07 -21.85
CA PRO A 355 -17.50 0.23 -22.51
C PRO A 355 -16.37 1.24 -22.31
N PHE A 356 -15.84 1.32 -21.10
CA PHE A 356 -14.70 2.20 -20.80
C PHE A 356 -13.44 1.79 -21.54
N ILE A 357 -13.10 0.49 -21.57
CA ILE A 357 -11.94 -0.01 -22.31
C ILE A 357 -12.12 0.24 -23.82
N GLN A 358 -13.31 0.06 -24.34
CA GLN A 358 -13.60 0.37 -25.75
C GLN A 358 -13.35 1.85 -26.06
N ASP A 359 -13.85 2.78 -25.22
CA ASP A 359 -13.62 4.22 -25.37
C ASP A 359 -12.14 4.58 -25.23
N PHE A 360 -11.46 4.00 -24.26
CA PHE A 360 -10.04 4.22 -24.02
C PHE A 360 -9.19 3.80 -25.24
N VAL A 361 -9.42 2.59 -25.75
CA VAL A 361 -8.69 2.09 -26.91
C VAL A 361 -9.03 2.88 -28.18
N ALA A 362 -10.30 3.18 -28.40
CA ALA A 362 -10.75 3.97 -29.54
C ALA A 362 -10.06 5.34 -29.58
N LYS A 363 -9.99 6.05 -28.45
CA LYS A 363 -9.28 7.32 -28.32
C LYS A 363 -7.77 7.21 -28.56
N ASN A 364 -7.12 6.16 -28.04
CA ASN A 364 -5.67 6.01 -28.20
C ASN A 364 -5.27 5.63 -29.64
N PHE A 365 -6.12 4.91 -30.36
CA PHE A 365 -5.89 4.53 -31.76
C PHE A 365 -6.54 5.49 -32.76
N GLY A 366 -7.24 6.53 -32.30
CA GLY A 366 -7.86 7.52 -33.19
C GLY A 366 -8.99 6.97 -34.06
N ILE A 367 -9.74 5.99 -33.58
CA ILE A 367 -10.86 5.35 -34.30
C ILE A 367 -12.19 5.61 -33.57
N ALA A 368 -13.31 5.53 -34.30
CA ALA A 368 -14.62 5.59 -33.67
C ALA A 368 -14.89 4.29 -32.87
N LYS A 369 -15.50 4.41 -31.68
CA LYS A 369 -15.80 3.28 -30.76
C LYS A 369 -16.61 2.19 -31.46
N GLU A 370 -17.59 2.58 -32.28
CA GLU A 370 -18.50 1.69 -33.02
C GLU A 370 -17.75 0.76 -33.99
N LEU A 371 -16.59 1.19 -34.47
CA LEU A 371 -15.75 0.37 -35.35
C LEU A 371 -15.16 -0.85 -34.65
N LEU A 372 -15.00 -0.80 -33.31
CA LEU A 372 -14.54 -1.95 -32.55
C LEU A 372 -15.53 -3.12 -32.57
N SER A 373 -16.83 -2.86 -32.69
CA SER A 373 -17.88 -3.88 -32.83
C SER A 373 -18.23 -4.20 -34.27
N SER A 374 -17.67 -3.44 -35.26
CA SER A 374 -17.97 -3.63 -36.69
C SER A 374 -17.45 -4.95 -37.25
N SER A 375 -17.99 -5.43 -38.38
CA SER A 375 -17.52 -6.64 -39.07
C SER A 375 -16.20 -6.45 -39.81
N SER A 376 -15.64 -5.24 -39.84
CA SER A 376 -14.41 -4.91 -40.58
C SER A 376 -13.21 -5.75 -40.14
N ARG A 377 -12.45 -6.25 -41.12
CA ARG A 377 -11.20 -7.00 -40.95
C ARG A 377 -9.96 -6.17 -41.34
N LYS A 378 -10.13 -4.88 -41.66
CA LYS A 378 -9.00 -3.99 -41.93
C LYS A 378 -8.07 -3.93 -40.71
N LYS A 379 -6.76 -3.97 -40.96
CA LYS A 379 -5.73 -4.02 -39.90
C LYS A 379 -5.85 -2.85 -38.94
N GLU A 380 -6.22 -1.68 -39.42
CA GLU A 380 -6.44 -0.44 -38.62
C GLU A 380 -7.59 -0.56 -37.61
N ILE A 381 -8.50 -1.51 -37.76
CA ILE A 381 -9.63 -1.79 -36.89
C ILE A 381 -9.44 -3.09 -36.12
N LEU A 382 -8.88 -4.11 -36.83
CA LEU A 382 -8.69 -5.44 -36.25
C LEU A 382 -7.71 -5.41 -35.07
N TYR A 383 -6.57 -4.74 -35.23
CA TYR A 383 -5.55 -4.66 -34.17
C TYR A 383 -6.04 -3.93 -32.94
N PRO A 384 -6.60 -2.70 -33.01
CA PRO A 384 -7.20 -2.05 -31.83
C PRO A 384 -8.30 -2.89 -31.17
N ARG A 385 -9.12 -3.59 -31.94
CA ARG A 385 -10.14 -4.51 -31.41
C ARG A 385 -9.50 -5.64 -30.58
N GLN A 386 -8.45 -6.26 -31.11
CA GLN A 386 -7.73 -7.32 -30.40
C GLN A 386 -7.09 -6.79 -29.11
N VAL A 387 -6.49 -5.59 -29.14
CA VAL A 387 -5.96 -4.90 -27.95
C VAL A 387 -7.07 -4.64 -26.95
N ALA A 388 -8.24 -4.14 -27.37
CA ALA A 388 -9.37 -3.88 -26.49
C ALA A 388 -9.88 -5.19 -25.83
N ILE A 389 -10.03 -6.27 -26.57
CA ILE A 389 -10.41 -7.59 -26.05
C ILE A 389 -9.38 -8.09 -25.02
N PHE A 390 -8.09 -7.94 -25.31
CA PHE A 390 -7.00 -8.31 -24.41
C PHE A 390 -7.04 -7.52 -23.11
N LEU A 391 -7.26 -6.20 -23.17
CA LEU A 391 -7.41 -5.35 -22.00
C LEU A 391 -8.70 -5.68 -21.22
N CYS A 392 -9.83 -5.96 -21.89
CA CYS A 392 -11.05 -6.41 -21.22
C CYS A 392 -10.80 -7.68 -20.40
N LYS A 393 -10.10 -8.68 -20.98
CA LYS A 393 -9.77 -9.90 -20.25
C LYS A 393 -8.84 -9.66 -19.05
N ARG A 394 -7.95 -8.68 -19.16
CA ARG A 394 -6.98 -8.35 -18.10
C ARG A 394 -7.58 -7.55 -16.98
N TYR A 395 -8.48 -6.60 -17.28
CA TYR A 395 -8.98 -5.62 -16.32
C TYR A 395 -10.42 -5.87 -15.85
N THR A 396 -11.21 -6.62 -16.60
CA THR A 396 -12.56 -6.98 -16.20
C THR A 396 -12.64 -8.44 -15.73
N LYS A 397 -13.63 -8.73 -14.89
CA LYS A 397 -13.94 -10.10 -14.45
C LYS A 397 -15.01 -10.75 -15.35
N GLU A 398 -15.33 -10.08 -16.45
CA GLU A 398 -16.38 -10.51 -17.34
C GLU A 398 -16.03 -11.84 -18.05
N SER A 399 -17.05 -12.61 -18.34
CA SER A 399 -16.91 -13.86 -19.07
C SER A 399 -16.49 -13.59 -20.53
N LEU A 400 -15.82 -14.54 -21.17
CA LEU A 400 -15.51 -14.43 -22.60
C LEU A 400 -16.75 -14.30 -23.48
N GLN A 401 -17.89 -14.80 -23.00
CA GLN A 401 -19.17 -14.65 -23.66
C GLN A 401 -19.65 -13.19 -23.59
N THR A 402 -19.63 -12.58 -22.42
CA THR A 402 -20.00 -11.16 -22.20
C THR A 402 -19.09 -10.23 -23.01
N ILE A 403 -17.78 -10.51 -23.06
CA ILE A 403 -16.83 -9.78 -23.91
C ILE A 403 -17.22 -9.97 -25.39
N GLY A 404 -17.56 -11.20 -25.79
CA GLY A 404 -18.00 -11.48 -27.15
C GLY A 404 -19.25 -10.69 -27.57
N GLU A 405 -20.25 -10.63 -26.70
CA GLU A 405 -21.47 -9.84 -26.91
C GLU A 405 -21.15 -8.35 -27.08
N ALA A 406 -20.29 -7.78 -26.23
CA ALA A 406 -19.92 -6.37 -26.29
C ALA A 406 -19.13 -5.96 -27.55
N PHE A 407 -18.46 -6.91 -28.20
CA PHE A 407 -17.72 -6.69 -29.45
C PHE A 407 -18.43 -7.25 -30.70
N ASP A 408 -19.66 -7.73 -30.55
CA ASP A 408 -20.43 -8.42 -31.61
C ASP A 408 -19.61 -9.55 -32.26
N ARG A 409 -19.06 -10.44 -31.42
CA ARG A 409 -18.20 -11.56 -31.85
C ARG A 409 -18.56 -12.84 -31.14
N LYS A 410 -18.41 -13.96 -31.89
CA LYS A 410 -18.56 -15.29 -31.30
C LYS A 410 -17.44 -15.57 -30.31
N HIS A 411 -17.73 -16.37 -29.32
CA HIS A 411 -16.79 -16.80 -28.28
C HIS A 411 -15.45 -17.32 -28.84
N SER A 412 -15.50 -18.13 -29.92
CA SER A 412 -14.30 -18.62 -30.60
C SER A 412 -13.42 -17.52 -31.21
N SER A 413 -14.04 -16.41 -31.66
CA SER A 413 -13.28 -15.26 -32.18
C SER A 413 -12.59 -14.48 -31.06
N ILE A 414 -13.17 -14.46 -29.87
CA ILE A 414 -12.56 -13.83 -28.67
C ILE A 414 -11.35 -14.64 -28.22
N ILE A 415 -11.46 -15.98 -28.15
CA ILE A 415 -10.33 -16.85 -27.81
C ILE A 415 -9.19 -16.64 -28.80
N HIS A 416 -9.48 -16.69 -30.12
CA HIS A 416 -8.47 -16.47 -31.15
C HIS A 416 -7.81 -15.08 -31.05
N ALA A 417 -8.58 -14.04 -30.76
CA ALA A 417 -8.03 -12.70 -30.57
C ALA A 417 -7.07 -12.65 -29.36
N LEU A 418 -7.39 -13.32 -28.25
CA LEU A 418 -6.53 -13.43 -27.08
C LEU A 418 -5.25 -14.20 -27.37
N GLU A 419 -5.34 -15.36 -28.05
CA GLU A 419 -4.17 -16.15 -28.43
C GLU A 419 -3.21 -15.37 -29.35
N VAL A 420 -3.75 -14.65 -30.33
CA VAL A 420 -2.94 -13.80 -31.24
C VAL A 420 -2.26 -12.69 -30.46
N MET A 421 -2.97 -12.03 -29.51
CA MET A 421 -2.40 -10.95 -28.71
C MET A 421 -1.38 -11.46 -27.70
N ASP A 422 -1.60 -12.60 -27.07
CA ASP A 422 -0.63 -13.23 -26.16
C ASP A 422 0.66 -13.59 -26.90
N ALA A 423 0.55 -14.18 -28.09
CA ALA A 423 1.70 -14.50 -28.93
C ALA A 423 2.46 -13.24 -29.38
N GLN A 424 1.76 -12.17 -29.74
CA GLN A 424 2.39 -10.90 -30.13
C GLN A 424 3.00 -10.18 -28.92
N TYR A 425 2.36 -10.20 -27.76
CA TYR A 425 2.87 -9.58 -26.53
C TYR A 425 4.16 -10.26 -26.05
N THR A 426 4.27 -11.60 -26.22
CA THR A 426 5.46 -12.36 -25.83
C THR A 426 6.55 -12.36 -26.89
N GLY A 427 6.19 -12.36 -28.18
CA GLY A 427 7.13 -12.52 -29.29
C GLY A 427 7.58 -11.22 -29.96
N ASN A 428 6.88 -10.09 -29.77
CA ASN A 428 7.18 -8.82 -30.44
C ASN A 428 7.41 -7.68 -29.46
N LEU A 429 8.66 -7.22 -29.36
CA LEU A 429 9.07 -6.15 -28.44
C LEU A 429 8.32 -4.82 -28.67
N LYS A 430 7.96 -4.51 -29.92
CA LYS A 430 7.22 -3.28 -30.26
C LYS A 430 5.78 -3.36 -29.75
N THR A 431 5.09 -4.46 -30.01
CA THR A 431 3.73 -4.69 -29.50
C THR A 431 3.70 -4.72 -27.98
N LYS A 432 4.71 -5.33 -27.36
CA LYS A 432 4.84 -5.35 -25.90
C LYS A 432 4.95 -3.94 -25.31
N LYS A 433 5.83 -3.11 -25.85
CA LYS A 433 5.99 -1.71 -25.39
C LYS A 433 4.72 -0.90 -25.58
N GLU A 434 4.01 -1.09 -26.67
CA GLU A 434 2.76 -0.40 -26.95
C GLU A 434 1.65 -0.79 -25.96
N ILE A 435 1.51 -2.08 -25.68
CA ILE A 435 0.54 -2.57 -24.68
C ILE A 435 0.94 -2.15 -23.28
N ASP A 436 2.21 -2.24 -22.90
CA ASP A 436 2.70 -1.80 -21.59
C ASP A 436 2.44 -0.30 -21.39
N PHE A 437 2.64 0.53 -22.42
CA PHE A 437 2.30 1.96 -22.39
C PHE A 437 0.79 2.21 -22.18
N LEU A 438 -0.07 1.45 -22.88
CA LEU A 438 -1.52 1.55 -22.70
C LEU A 438 -1.94 1.10 -21.31
N VAL A 439 -1.31 0.06 -20.76
CA VAL A 439 -1.51 -0.43 -19.41
C VAL A 439 -1.12 0.64 -18.38
N GLU A 440 0.08 1.21 -18.48
CA GLU A 440 0.54 2.28 -17.59
C GLU A 440 -0.38 3.51 -17.63
N ARG A 441 -0.84 3.87 -18.83
CA ARG A 441 -1.76 4.98 -19.01
C ARG A 441 -3.16 4.70 -18.46
N LEU A 442 -3.62 3.46 -18.58
CA LEU A 442 -4.89 3.01 -18.02
C LEU A 442 -4.81 2.96 -16.49
N ASP A 443 -3.72 2.41 -15.95
CA ASP A 443 -3.46 2.37 -14.52
C ASP A 443 -3.34 3.77 -13.93
N SER A 444 -2.71 4.73 -14.65
CA SER A 444 -2.54 6.12 -14.20
C SER A 444 -3.83 6.95 -14.18
N GLN A 445 -4.88 6.51 -14.88
CA GLN A 445 -6.21 7.16 -14.82
C GLN A 445 -7.02 6.69 -13.60
N PHE A 446 -6.57 5.60 -12.92
CA PHE A 446 -7.25 5.00 -11.77
C PHE A 446 -6.40 5.00 -10.48
N LEU A 447 -5.14 5.47 -10.55
CA LEU A 447 -4.28 5.80 -9.42
C LEU A 447 -4.40 7.29 -9.06
#